data_a18d198132e48486876327b1c7512774
#
_entry.id   a18d198132e48486876327b1c7512774
#
_cell.length_a   1.000
_cell.length_b   1.000
_cell.length_c   1.000
_cell.angle_alpha   90.00
_cell.angle_beta   90.00
_cell.angle_gamma   90.00
#
_symmetry.space_group_name_H-M   'P 1'
#
loop_
_entity.id
_entity.type
_entity.pdbx_description
1 polymer ?
#
loop_
_entity_poly.entity_id
_entity_poly.type
_entity_poly.pdbx_seq_one_letter_code
_entity_poly.pdbx_strand_id
1 'polypeptide(L)'
;MNDLKEIEFDIDYSMFSVPETIVILNFFQLIASGKYKTIKKETLKTKYLEYRTVVNSIQLEKQFDKMLFKKAGVSIYQTMKPIVEGK
;
A
#
# COMPACT_ATOMS: atom_id res chain seq x y z
N MET A 1 19.91 1.06 -14.03
CA MET A 1 19.60 0.88 -12.71
C MET A 1 18.24 1.39 -12.35
N ASN A 2 17.57 0.68 -11.60
CA ASN A 2 16.20 0.99 -11.33
C ASN A 2 16.01 1.24 -9.84
N ASP A 3 15.87 2.50 -9.51
CA ASP A 3 15.84 2.89 -8.11
C ASP A 3 14.60 2.45 -7.37
N LEU A 4 13.51 2.22 -8.10
CA LEU A 4 12.28 1.80 -7.44
C LEU A 4 12.44 0.49 -6.73
N LYS A 5 13.36 -0.34 -7.19
CA LYS A 5 13.60 -1.63 -6.55
C LYS A 5 14.33 -1.50 -5.23
N GLU A 6 14.90 -0.34 -4.99
CA GLU A 6 15.69 -0.15 -3.79
C GLU A 6 14.86 0.25 -2.59
N ILE A 7 13.57 0.50 -2.77
CA ILE A 7 12.73 0.87 -1.64
C ILE A 7 12.49 -0.37 -0.79
N GLU A 8 12.90 -0.29 0.46
CA GLU A 8 12.66 -1.36 1.42
C GLU A 8 11.58 -0.93 2.38
N PHE A 9 10.61 -1.78 2.58
CA PHE A 9 9.51 -1.50 3.47
C PHE A 9 9.72 -2.19 4.80
N ASP A 10 9.46 -1.47 5.88
CA ASP A 10 9.65 -2.00 7.22
C ASP A 10 8.41 -2.80 7.61
N ILE A 11 8.44 -4.08 7.29
CA ILE A 11 7.34 -4.99 7.56
C ILE A 11 7.85 -6.15 8.38
N ASP A 12 7.11 -6.48 9.43
CA ASP A 12 7.41 -7.68 10.20
C ASP A 12 6.78 -8.87 9.48
N TYR A 13 7.58 -9.52 8.66
CA TYR A 13 7.06 -10.60 7.82
C TYR A 13 6.58 -11.79 8.63
N SER A 14 6.97 -11.89 9.89
CA SER A 14 6.49 -13.00 10.71
C SER A 14 5.02 -12.85 11.07
N MET A 15 4.45 -11.68 10.87
CA MET A 15 3.03 -11.45 11.18
C MET A 15 2.10 -11.90 10.06
N PHE A 16 2.64 -12.21 8.90
CA PHE A 16 1.83 -12.49 7.72
C PHE A 16 2.31 -13.74 7.02
N SER A 17 1.37 -14.44 6.37
CA SER A 17 1.74 -15.55 5.51
C SER A 17 2.41 -15.03 4.25
N VAL A 18 2.98 -15.93 3.46
CA VAL A 18 3.62 -15.52 2.22
C VAL A 18 2.63 -14.86 1.27
N PRO A 19 1.45 -15.44 1.01
CA PRO A 19 0.48 -14.76 0.14
C PRO A 19 0.05 -13.41 0.67
N GLU A 20 -0.10 -13.29 1.98
CA GLU A 20 -0.49 -12.02 2.58
C GLU A 20 0.60 -10.97 2.40
N THR A 21 1.83 -11.38 2.59
CA THR A 21 2.95 -10.48 2.41
C THR A 21 3.01 -9.98 0.96
N ILE A 22 2.74 -10.85 0.01
CA ILE A 22 2.75 -10.46 -1.40
C ILE A 22 1.68 -9.40 -1.66
N VAL A 23 0.49 -9.59 -1.09
CA VAL A 23 -0.58 -8.59 -1.25
C VAL A 23 -0.12 -7.23 -0.73
N ILE A 24 0.48 -7.20 0.44
CA ILE A 24 0.93 -5.95 1.05
C ILE A 24 2.02 -5.30 0.19
N LEU A 25 3.01 -6.07 -0.21
CA LEU A 25 4.13 -5.51 -0.96
C LEU A 25 3.68 -4.99 -2.32
N ASN A 26 2.82 -5.73 -2.99
CA ASN A 26 2.32 -5.28 -4.29
C ASN A 26 1.56 -3.97 -4.16
N PHE A 27 0.75 -3.85 -3.11
CA PHE A 27 0.01 -2.62 -2.90
C PHE A 27 0.96 -1.46 -2.60
N PHE A 28 1.94 -1.69 -1.73
CA PHE A 28 2.91 -0.64 -1.40
C PHE A 28 3.64 -0.16 -2.63
N GLN A 29 4.08 -1.09 -3.47
CA GLN A 29 4.80 -0.70 -4.68
C GLN A 29 3.91 0.06 -5.64
N LEU A 30 2.66 -0.34 -5.74
CA LEU A 30 1.71 0.35 -6.60
C LEU A 30 1.56 1.80 -6.19
N ILE A 31 1.44 2.04 -4.89
CA ILE A 31 1.29 3.40 -4.37
C ILE A 31 2.60 4.18 -4.47
N ALA A 32 3.69 3.56 -4.05
CA ALA A 32 4.98 4.26 -3.98
C ALA A 32 5.51 4.64 -5.36
N SER A 33 5.27 3.80 -6.35
CA SER A 33 5.78 4.05 -7.69
C SER A 33 4.92 5.00 -8.50
N GLY A 34 3.73 5.32 -8.00
CA GLY A 34 2.80 6.17 -8.74
C GLY A 34 2.01 5.43 -9.79
N LYS A 35 2.20 4.13 -9.92
CA LYS A 35 1.48 3.37 -10.94
C LYS A 35 -0.01 3.31 -10.67
N TYR A 36 -0.43 3.60 -9.44
CA TYR A 36 -1.85 3.63 -9.14
C TYR A 36 -2.60 4.62 -10.02
N LYS A 37 -1.89 5.60 -10.58
CA LYS A 37 -2.52 6.60 -11.43
C LYS A 37 -2.89 6.04 -12.80
N THR A 38 -2.32 4.90 -13.17
CA THR A 38 -2.51 4.33 -14.49
C THR A 38 -3.54 3.22 -14.53
N ILE A 39 -4.07 2.82 -13.37
CA ILE A 39 -5.05 1.75 -13.33
C ILE A 39 -6.43 2.32 -13.00
N LYS A 40 -7.45 1.52 -13.26
CA LYS A 40 -8.82 1.94 -12.99
C LYS A 40 -9.04 2.12 -11.50
N LYS A 41 -9.87 3.09 -11.15
CA LYS A 41 -10.17 3.34 -9.74
C LYS A 41 -10.79 2.13 -9.09
N GLU A 42 -11.60 1.39 -9.80
CA GLU A 42 -12.21 0.19 -9.24
C GLU A 42 -11.18 -0.86 -8.90
N THR A 43 -10.19 -1.03 -9.79
CA THR A 43 -9.12 -1.97 -9.55
C THR A 43 -8.30 -1.54 -8.34
N LEU A 44 -7.98 -0.27 -8.26
CA LEU A 44 -7.22 0.24 -7.13
C LEU A 44 -7.99 0.05 -5.83
N LYS A 45 -9.28 0.32 -5.85
CA LYS A 45 -10.11 0.14 -4.67
C LYS A 45 -10.12 -1.31 -4.21
N THR A 46 -10.20 -2.24 -5.15
CA THR A 46 -10.17 -3.65 -4.82
C THR A 46 -8.86 -4.03 -4.15
N LYS A 47 -7.75 -3.55 -4.69
CA LYS A 47 -6.44 -3.85 -4.10
C LYS A 47 -6.30 -3.24 -2.72
N TYR A 48 -6.85 -2.06 -2.53
CA TYR A 48 -6.84 -1.42 -1.23
C TYR A 48 -7.63 -2.24 -0.20
N LEU A 49 -8.80 -2.74 -0.60
CA LEU A 49 -9.61 -3.54 0.30
C LEU A 49 -8.92 -4.86 0.64
N GLU A 50 -8.25 -5.46 -0.32
CA GLU A 50 -7.46 -6.66 -0.05
C GLU A 50 -6.37 -6.37 0.98
N TYR A 51 -5.68 -5.26 0.80
CA TYR A 51 -4.64 -4.85 1.73
C TYR A 51 -5.21 -4.67 3.13
N ARG A 52 -6.35 -4.00 3.25
CA ARG A 52 -6.96 -3.78 4.55
C ARG A 52 -7.42 -5.07 5.19
N THR A 53 -7.92 -6.00 4.39
CA THR A 53 -8.34 -7.29 4.90
C THR A 53 -7.17 -8.07 5.47
N VAL A 54 -6.03 -8.02 4.78
CA VAL A 54 -4.83 -8.71 5.24
C VAL A 54 -4.29 -8.08 6.50
N VAL A 55 -4.13 -6.76 6.50
CA VAL A 55 -3.56 -6.06 7.65
C VAL A 55 -4.50 -6.09 8.83
N ASN A 56 -5.76 -5.79 8.60
CA ASN A 56 -6.84 -5.94 9.58
C ASN A 56 -6.51 -5.31 10.95
N SER A 57 -5.86 -4.15 10.92
CA SER A 57 -5.49 -3.46 12.15
C SER A 57 -5.29 -1.98 11.81
N ILE A 58 -6.09 -1.14 12.45
CA ILE A 58 -5.99 0.29 12.23
C ILE A 58 -4.62 0.81 12.65
N GLN A 59 -4.10 0.28 13.75
CA GLN A 59 -2.78 0.71 14.21
C GLN A 59 -1.70 0.35 13.19
N LEU A 60 -1.75 -0.85 12.64
CA LEU A 60 -0.79 -1.26 11.63
C LEU A 60 -0.96 -0.43 10.36
N GLU A 61 -2.19 -0.16 9.98
CA GLU A 61 -2.41 0.67 8.80
C GLU A 61 -1.77 2.04 8.97
N LYS A 62 -1.89 2.61 10.15
CA LYS A 62 -1.27 3.91 10.42
C LYS A 62 0.25 3.82 10.40
N GLN A 63 0.80 2.76 10.97
CA GLN A 63 2.25 2.57 10.96
C GLN A 63 2.77 2.40 9.55
N PHE A 64 2.08 1.61 8.74
CA PHE A 64 2.49 1.41 7.36
C PHE A 64 2.36 2.69 6.56
N ASP A 65 1.33 3.48 6.82
CA ASP A 65 1.15 4.74 6.12
C ASP A 65 2.29 5.70 6.45
N LYS A 66 2.66 5.78 7.72
CA LYS A 66 3.80 6.60 8.12
C LYS A 66 5.09 6.13 7.45
N MET A 67 5.30 4.82 7.46
CA MET A 67 6.49 4.25 6.88
C MET A 67 6.57 4.57 5.39
N LEU A 68 5.47 4.41 4.69
CA LEU A 68 5.45 4.65 3.26
C LEU A 68 5.64 6.12 2.94
N PHE A 69 5.04 7.00 3.73
CA PHE A 69 5.23 8.42 3.54
C PHE A 69 6.71 8.79 3.75
N LYS A 70 7.32 8.22 4.77
CA LYS A 70 8.72 8.51 5.06
C LYS A 70 9.63 8.02 3.95
N LYS A 71 9.34 6.85 3.39
CA LYS A 71 10.23 6.24 2.41
C LYS A 71 9.96 6.70 0.99
N ALA A 72 8.73 6.97 0.65
CA ALA A 72 8.36 7.28 -0.72
C ALA A 72 7.65 8.61 -0.89
N GLY A 73 7.34 9.27 0.21
CA GLY A 73 6.71 10.58 0.13
C GLY A 73 5.23 10.55 -0.23
N VAL A 74 4.59 9.38 -0.15
CA VAL A 74 3.16 9.27 -0.44
C VAL A 74 2.45 8.68 0.76
N SER A 75 1.22 9.13 0.96
CA SER A 75 0.37 8.63 2.04
C SER A 75 -0.72 7.76 1.44
N ILE A 76 -0.86 6.55 1.97
CA ILE A 76 -1.92 5.66 1.51
C ILE A 76 -3.28 6.29 1.77
N TYR A 77 -3.46 6.84 2.96
CA TYR A 77 -4.72 7.45 3.33
C TYR A 77 -5.09 8.57 2.37
N GLN A 78 -4.15 9.49 2.14
CA GLN A 78 -4.42 10.62 1.27
C GLN A 78 -4.69 10.19 -0.16
N THR A 79 -3.98 9.17 -0.62
CA THR A 79 -4.14 8.67 -1.97
C THR A 79 -5.50 8.02 -2.15
N MET A 80 -5.93 7.23 -1.17
CA MET A 80 -7.14 6.44 -1.31
C MET A 80 -8.41 7.19 -0.92
N LYS A 81 -8.27 8.30 -0.19
CA LYS A 81 -9.45 8.98 0.31
C LYS A 81 -10.45 9.36 -0.78
N PRO A 82 -10.03 10.04 -1.86
CA PRO A 82 -11.00 10.40 -2.90
C PRO A 82 -11.56 9.18 -3.61
N ILE A 83 -10.78 8.11 -3.69
CA ILE A 83 -11.22 6.92 -4.41
C ILE A 83 -12.26 6.17 -3.58
N VAL A 84 -12.00 6.01 -2.29
CA VAL A 84 -12.91 5.29 -1.41
C VAL A 84 -14.20 6.07 -1.18
N GLU A 85 -14.11 7.39 -1.10
CA GLU A 85 -15.28 8.21 -0.87
C GLU A 85 -16.17 8.33 -2.11
N GLY A 86 -15.69 7.83 -3.22
CA GLY A 86 -16.55 7.68 -4.38
C GLY A 86 -16.83 8.95 -5.15
N LYS A 87 -15.97 9.92 -5.07
CA LYS A 87 -16.18 11.17 -5.80
C LYS A 87 -15.29 11.30 -7.01
#